data_445c5a014e7fca037f01ab4843231700
#
_entry.id   445c5a014e7fca037f01ab4843231700
#
_cell.length_a   1.000
_cell.length_b   1.000
_cell.length_c   1.000
_cell.angle_alpha   90.00
_cell.angle_beta   90.00
_cell.angle_gamma   90.00
#
_symmetry.space_group_name_H-M   'P 1'
#
loop_
_entity.id
_entity.type
_entity.pdbx_description
1 polymer ?
#
loop_
_entity_poly.entity_id
_entity_poly.type
_entity_poly.pdbx_seq_one_letter_code
_entity_poly.pdbx_strand_id
1 'polypeptide(L)'
;IGIKDKRVLAIVGKMLKAPIKGKDIPTCGTPQGGILSPLLSNVVLNDLDWWISNQWETFPSRYKYSRDGNLHVALKTTGLKEMYIVRYADDARIFAKTHKSAVRIYHAVRGYLENQLKLEISPEKSKITNLRRRRSEFLGFEMKVVLKRKQYVTNTFVSRKSKEKIKQEIRQRIKEIQQNPNHKLIMNYNSYILGIRNYYETASHVNIEI
;
A
#
# COMPACT_ATOMS: atom_id res chain seq x y z
N ILE A 1 7.26 20.05 -9.04
CA ILE A 1 8.72 20.16 -9.24
C ILE A 1 9.10 19.07 -10.22
N GLY A 2 9.38 19.43 -11.47
CA GLY A 2 9.76 18.48 -12.52
C GLY A 2 11.27 18.49 -12.76
N ILE A 3 11.82 17.36 -13.19
CA ILE A 3 13.20 17.27 -13.67
C ILE A 3 13.30 18.07 -14.97
N LYS A 4 14.10 19.15 -14.96
CA LYS A 4 14.30 20.03 -16.12
C LYS A 4 15.56 19.69 -16.92
N ASP A 5 16.47 18.88 -16.37
CA ASP A 5 17.71 18.47 -17.03
C ASP A 5 17.41 17.53 -18.20
N LYS A 6 17.68 18.02 -19.41
CA LYS A 6 17.47 17.30 -20.67
C LYS A 6 18.31 16.01 -20.77
N ARG A 7 19.50 15.95 -20.14
CA ARG A 7 20.37 14.78 -20.14
C ARG A 7 19.73 13.66 -19.31
N VAL A 8 19.22 13.99 -18.11
CA VAL A 8 18.50 13.04 -17.25
C VAL A 8 17.25 12.52 -17.96
N LEU A 9 16.45 13.40 -18.56
CA LEU A 9 15.26 13.02 -19.31
C LEU A 9 15.59 12.11 -20.51
N ALA A 10 16.70 12.38 -21.21
CA ALA A 10 17.16 11.52 -22.31
C ALA A 10 17.57 10.12 -21.82
N ILE A 11 18.27 10.03 -20.67
CA ILE A 11 18.64 8.75 -20.06
C ILE A 11 17.38 7.95 -19.67
N VAL A 12 16.44 8.59 -18.96
CA VAL A 12 15.15 7.97 -18.59
C VAL A 12 14.42 7.48 -19.84
N GLY A 13 14.35 8.32 -20.90
CA GLY A 13 13.72 7.94 -22.17
C GLY A 13 14.37 6.73 -22.84
N LYS A 14 15.71 6.61 -22.81
CA LYS A 14 16.43 5.43 -23.31
C LYS A 14 16.12 4.18 -22.47
N MET A 15 16.06 4.31 -21.14
CA MET A 15 15.74 3.17 -20.25
C MET A 15 14.31 2.68 -20.42
N LEU A 16 13.35 3.59 -20.69
CA LEU A 16 11.95 3.22 -20.97
C LEU A 16 11.78 2.50 -22.31
N LYS A 17 12.61 2.82 -23.29
CA LYS A 17 12.61 2.24 -24.64
C LYS A 17 13.54 1.03 -24.76
N ALA A 18 14.22 0.63 -23.69
CA ALA A 18 15.13 -0.50 -23.71
C ALA A 18 14.37 -1.81 -24.01
N PRO A 19 14.82 -2.62 -24.99
CA PRO A 19 14.18 -3.88 -25.29
C PRO A 19 14.37 -4.87 -24.15
N ILE A 20 13.33 -5.65 -23.84
CA ILE A 20 13.43 -6.75 -22.91
C ILE A 20 13.87 -7.99 -23.72
N LYS A 21 14.89 -8.70 -23.25
CA LYS A 21 15.37 -9.93 -23.91
C LYS A 21 14.20 -10.90 -24.15
N GLY A 22 13.91 -11.19 -25.41
CA GLY A 22 12.83 -12.09 -25.83
C GLY A 22 11.41 -11.49 -25.85
N LYS A 23 11.28 -10.15 -25.76
CA LYS A 23 9.98 -9.45 -25.90
C LYS A 23 10.14 -8.20 -26.76
N ASP A 24 9.05 -7.79 -27.41
CA ASP A 24 8.99 -6.52 -28.15
C ASP A 24 9.12 -5.31 -27.20
N ILE A 25 9.51 -4.17 -27.78
CA ILE A 25 9.55 -2.89 -27.05
C ILE A 25 8.13 -2.57 -26.56
N PRO A 26 7.92 -2.35 -25.26
CA PRO A 26 6.60 -2.04 -24.75
C PRO A 26 6.09 -0.71 -25.36
N THR A 27 4.89 -0.73 -25.92
CA THR A 27 4.23 0.45 -26.47
C THR A 27 3.61 1.32 -25.39
N CYS A 28 3.37 0.77 -24.21
CA CYS A 28 2.76 1.46 -23.07
C CYS A 28 3.38 0.96 -21.75
N GLY A 29 3.55 1.87 -20.80
CA GLY A 29 4.05 1.58 -19.47
C GLY A 29 5.58 1.36 -19.40
N THR A 30 6.03 0.76 -18.30
CA THR A 30 7.44 0.42 -18.06
C THR A 30 7.64 -1.08 -18.07
N PRO A 31 8.82 -1.58 -18.50
CA PRO A 31 9.12 -3.00 -18.45
C PRO A 31 8.98 -3.55 -17.03
N GLN A 32 8.25 -4.66 -16.89
CA GLN A 32 8.12 -5.33 -15.59
C GLN A 32 9.49 -5.86 -15.13
N GLY A 33 9.89 -5.52 -13.90
CA GLY A 33 11.22 -5.85 -13.36
C GLY A 33 12.31 -4.83 -13.70
N GLY A 34 12.00 -3.75 -14.42
CA GLY A 34 12.94 -2.66 -14.67
C GLY A 34 13.26 -1.87 -13.39
N ILE A 35 14.53 -1.49 -13.20
CA ILE A 35 15.01 -0.77 -12.00
C ILE A 35 14.27 0.56 -11.78
N LEU A 36 13.90 1.25 -12.86
CA LEU A 36 13.18 2.52 -12.80
C LEU A 36 11.66 2.38 -12.63
N SER A 37 11.08 1.21 -12.90
CA SER A 37 9.64 1.02 -12.88
C SER A 37 8.99 1.41 -11.54
N PRO A 38 9.50 1.00 -10.35
CA PRO A 38 8.94 1.42 -9.07
C PRO A 38 9.06 2.92 -8.81
N LEU A 39 10.15 3.55 -9.24
CA LEU A 39 10.37 4.98 -9.09
C LEU A 39 9.37 5.77 -9.94
N LEU A 40 9.25 5.43 -11.21
CA LEU A 40 8.34 6.12 -12.14
C LEU A 40 6.87 5.91 -11.76
N SER A 41 6.51 4.70 -11.34
CA SER A 41 5.18 4.41 -10.79
C SER A 41 4.87 5.31 -9.58
N ASN A 42 5.82 5.46 -8.66
CA ASN A 42 5.65 6.34 -7.51
C ASN A 42 5.54 7.82 -7.90
N VAL A 43 6.27 8.28 -8.91
CA VAL A 43 6.16 9.67 -9.42
C VAL A 43 4.76 9.92 -9.98
N VAL A 44 4.23 9.01 -10.80
CA VAL A 44 2.90 9.14 -11.39
C VAL A 44 1.80 9.06 -10.33
N LEU A 45 1.88 8.08 -9.43
CA LEU A 45 0.85 7.86 -8.41
C LEU A 45 0.91 8.87 -7.26
N ASN A 46 2.02 9.61 -7.09
CA ASN A 46 2.10 10.72 -6.14
C ASN A 46 1.04 11.81 -6.43
N ASP A 47 0.66 11.98 -7.68
CA ASP A 47 -0.41 12.92 -8.06
C ASP A 47 -1.77 12.45 -7.51
N LEU A 48 -2.04 11.14 -7.55
CA LEU A 48 -3.21 10.54 -6.92
C LEU A 48 -3.20 10.73 -5.39
N ASP A 49 -2.02 10.55 -4.75
CA ASP A 49 -1.90 10.70 -3.29
C ASP A 49 -2.27 12.13 -2.88
N TRP A 50 -1.72 13.13 -3.55
CA TRP A 50 -2.05 14.53 -3.30
C TRP A 50 -3.49 14.87 -3.63
N TRP A 51 -4.03 14.36 -4.74
CA TRP A 51 -5.42 14.61 -5.09
C TRP A 51 -6.38 14.06 -4.03
N ILE A 52 -6.14 12.85 -3.51
CA ILE A 52 -6.97 12.26 -2.43
C ILE A 52 -6.78 13.02 -1.12
N SER A 53 -5.53 13.29 -0.71
CA SER A 53 -5.22 13.98 0.53
C SER A 53 -5.85 15.37 0.58
N ASN A 54 -5.81 16.10 -0.54
CA ASN A 54 -6.41 17.42 -0.67
C ASN A 54 -7.95 17.42 -0.62
N GLN A 55 -8.62 16.27 -0.74
CA GLN A 55 -10.07 16.20 -0.56
C GLN A 55 -10.49 16.22 0.92
N TRP A 56 -9.58 15.87 1.83
CA TRP A 56 -9.90 15.78 3.26
C TRP A 56 -8.72 16.12 4.18
N GLU A 57 -7.65 15.35 4.13
CA GLU A 57 -6.56 15.38 5.12
C GLU A 57 -5.78 16.69 5.09
N THR A 58 -5.37 17.12 3.91
CA THR A 58 -4.65 18.36 3.64
C THR A 58 -5.49 19.37 2.86
N PHE A 59 -6.79 19.41 3.14
CA PHE A 59 -7.73 20.28 2.42
C PHE A 59 -7.26 21.75 2.41
N PRO A 60 -7.10 22.38 1.25
CA PRO A 60 -6.59 23.74 1.14
C PRO A 60 -7.66 24.76 1.56
N SER A 61 -7.69 25.09 2.84
CA SER A 61 -8.61 26.11 3.37
C SER A 61 -8.06 27.53 3.21
N ARG A 62 -8.92 28.46 2.76
CA ARG A 62 -8.59 29.89 2.77
C ARG A 62 -8.54 30.47 4.18
N TYR A 63 -9.31 29.89 5.11
CA TYR A 63 -9.32 30.27 6.51
C TYR A 63 -8.22 29.53 7.28
N LYS A 64 -7.41 30.26 8.03
CA LYS A 64 -6.35 29.69 8.85
C LYS A 64 -6.91 29.25 10.21
N TYR A 65 -7.12 27.96 10.38
CA TYR A 65 -7.57 27.39 11.65
C TYR A 65 -6.40 27.30 12.63
N SER A 66 -6.70 27.51 13.93
CA SER A 66 -5.69 27.42 15.00
C SER A 66 -5.20 25.98 15.25
N ARG A 67 -6.01 24.97 14.87
CA ARG A 67 -5.71 23.54 14.96
C ARG A 67 -6.37 22.80 13.79
N ASP A 68 -5.68 21.78 13.28
CA ASP A 68 -6.20 20.94 12.18
C ASP A 68 -7.54 20.26 12.52
N GLY A 69 -7.75 19.91 13.81
CA GLY A 69 -9.00 19.38 14.29
C GLY A 69 -10.19 20.30 14.02
N ASN A 70 -10.03 21.62 14.11
CA ASN A 70 -11.07 22.60 13.87
C ASN A 70 -11.44 22.67 12.38
N LEU A 71 -10.45 22.53 11.48
CA LEU A 71 -10.67 22.37 10.05
C LEU A 71 -11.54 21.15 9.77
N HIS A 72 -11.19 19.98 10.32
CA HIS A 72 -11.93 18.74 10.10
C HIS A 72 -13.38 18.82 10.68
N VAL A 73 -13.59 19.52 11.79
CA VAL A 73 -14.96 19.78 12.29
C VAL A 73 -15.75 20.61 11.30
N ALA A 74 -15.17 21.69 10.75
CA ALA A 74 -15.82 22.50 9.73
C ALA A 74 -16.09 21.69 8.44
N LEU A 75 -15.14 20.87 7.99
CA LEU A 75 -15.33 20.02 6.81
C LEU A 75 -16.48 19.00 6.96
N LYS A 76 -16.75 18.51 8.17
CA LYS A 76 -17.88 17.61 8.46
C LYS A 76 -19.26 18.25 8.21
N THR A 77 -19.36 19.57 8.26
CA THR A 77 -20.61 20.31 7.94
C THR A 77 -20.81 20.48 6.44
N THR A 78 -19.81 20.19 5.63
CA THR A 78 -19.85 20.31 4.17
C THR A 78 -20.32 19.01 3.50
N GLY A 79 -20.45 19.04 2.18
CA GLY A 79 -20.72 17.85 1.36
C GLY A 79 -19.50 16.92 1.16
N LEU A 80 -18.31 17.32 1.62
CA LEU A 80 -17.07 16.53 1.49
C LEU A 80 -17.16 15.20 2.24
N LYS A 81 -16.38 14.22 1.78
CA LYS A 81 -16.38 12.88 2.36
C LYS A 81 -15.03 12.62 3.02
N GLU A 82 -15.09 12.26 4.31
CA GLU A 82 -13.93 11.82 5.09
C GLU A 82 -13.28 10.64 4.41
N MET A 83 -12.00 10.79 4.00
CA MET A 83 -11.21 9.75 3.35
C MET A 83 -9.72 9.92 3.67
N TYR A 84 -9.03 8.79 3.76
CA TYR A 84 -7.59 8.70 3.99
C TYR A 84 -7.00 7.66 3.06
N ILE A 85 -5.81 7.91 2.53
CA ILE A 85 -5.09 6.98 1.66
C ILE A 85 -3.85 6.45 2.35
N VAL A 86 -3.60 5.15 2.18
CA VAL A 86 -2.31 4.50 2.44
C VAL A 86 -1.93 3.74 1.19
N ARG A 87 -0.77 4.04 0.63
CA ARG A 87 -0.27 3.42 -0.59
C ARG A 87 1.14 2.85 -0.39
N TYR A 88 1.37 1.70 -0.97
CA TYR A 88 2.67 1.09 -1.11
C TYR A 88 2.84 0.63 -2.56
N ALA A 89 3.71 1.30 -3.31
CA ALA A 89 3.86 1.14 -4.76
C ALA A 89 2.50 1.30 -5.49
N ASP A 90 2.02 0.28 -6.16
CA ASP A 90 0.73 0.22 -6.87
C ASP A 90 -0.44 -0.23 -5.98
N ASP A 91 -0.16 -0.73 -4.78
CA ASP A 91 -1.17 -1.21 -3.83
C ASP A 91 -1.66 -0.06 -2.94
N ALA A 92 -2.91 0.35 -3.07
CA ALA A 92 -3.50 1.43 -2.29
C ALA A 92 -4.69 0.95 -1.46
N ARG A 93 -4.86 1.56 -0.27
CA ARG A 93 -6.04 1.40 0.58
C ARG A 93 -6.61 2.78 0.89
N ILE A 94 -7.89 2.95 0.58
CA ILE A 94 -8.60 4.19 0.86
C ILE A 94 -9.68 3.90 1.89
N PHE A 95 -9.59 4.58 3.02
CA PHE A 95 -10.51 4.41 4.13
C PHE A 95 -11.64 5.43 4.07
N ALA A 96 -12.86 4.96 4.25
CA ALA A 96 -14.06 5.78 4.27
C ALA A 96 -14.97 5.38 5.44
N LYS A 97 -15.71 6.35 5.99
CA LYS A 97 -16.55 6.14 7.17
C LYS A 97 -17.79 5.28 6.90
N THR A 98 -18.40 5.42 5.72
CA THR A 98 -19.66 4.74 5.36
C THR A 98 -19.53 4.03 4.02
N HIS A 99 -20.36 3.00 3.81
CA HIS A 99 -20.44 2.31 2.52
C HIS A 99 -20.81 3.26 1.37
N LYS A 100 -21.80 4.15 1.59
CA LYS A 100 -22.20 5.13 0.59
C LYS A 100 -21.05 6.07 0.19
N SER A 101 -20.23 6.50 1.16
CA SER A 101 -19.02 7.28 0.89
C SER A 101 -17.97 6.45 0.14
N ALA A 102 -17.74 5.20 0.54
CA ALA A 102 -16.79 4.32 -0.12
C ALA A 102 -17.13 4.09 -1.61
N VAL A 103 -18.42 3.90 -1.95
CA VAL A 103 -18.85 3.76 -3.34
C VAL A 103 -18.57 5.03 -4.14
N ARG A 104 -18.92 6.20 -3.60
CA ARG A 104 -18.64 7.48 -4.29
C ARG A 104 -17.13 7.72 -4.49
N ILE A 105 -16.34 7.46 -3.46
CA ILE A 105 -14.87 7.56 -3.51
C ILE A 105 -14.31 6.60 -4.55
N TYR A 106 -14.78 5.36 -4.58
CA TYR A 106 -14.34 4.37 -5.58
C TYR A 106 -14.54 4.88 -7.02
N HIS A 107 -15.73 5.40 -7.33
CA HIS A 107 -16.00 5.95 -8.67
C HIS A 107 -15.18 7.21 -8.97
N ALA A 108 -14.98 8.08 -7.99
CA ALA A 108 -14.18 9.29 -8.17
C ALA A 108 -12.70 8.95 -8.41
N VAL A 109 -12.13 8.03 -7.63
CA VAL A 109 -10.74 7.56 -7.78
C VAL A 109 -10.55 6.84 -9.11
N ARG A 110 -11.49 5.98 -9.49
CA ARG A 110 -11.48 5.32 -10.79
C ARG A 110 -11.47 6.34 -11.94
N GLY A 111 -12.38 7.30 -11.90
CA GLY A 111 -12.43 8.36 -12.92
C GLY A 111 -11.16 9.21 -12.97
N TYR A 112 -10.54 9.50 -11.82
CA TYR A 112 -9.27 10.21 -11.77
C TYR A 112 -8.13 9.40 -12.41
N LEU A 113 -8.00 8.12 -12.07
CA LEU A 113 -6.98 7.23 -12.65
C LEU A 113 -7.15 7.10 -14.16
N GLU A 114 -8.36 6.80 -14.63
CA GLU A 114 -8.64 6.60 -16.06
C GLU A 114 -8.53 7.90 -16.87
N ASN A 115 -9.08 9.02 -16.38
CA ASN A 115 -9.16 10.27 -17.14
C ASN A 115 -7.92 11.14 -17.03
N GLN A 116 -7.31 11.25 -15.83
CA GLN A 116 -6.17 12.13 -15.59
C GLN A 116 -4.83 11.39 -15.75
N LEU A 117 -4.68 10.24 -15.10
CA LEU A 117 -3.41 9.50 -15.13
C LEU A 117 -3.32 8.47 -16.26
N LYS A 118 -4.42 8.25 -17.01
CA LYS A 118 -4.48 7.25 -18.10
C LYS A 118 -4.08 5.84 -17.63
N LEU A 119 -4.44 5.50 -16.40
CA LEU A 119 -4.19 4.20 -15.78
C LEU A 119 -5.49 3.42 -15.63
N GLU A 120 -5.45 2.13 -15.97
CA GLU A 120 -6.56 1.23 -15.79
C GLU A 120 -6.55 0.60 -14.40
N ILE A 121 -7.74 0.47 -13.78
CA ILE A 121 -7.91 -0.25 -12.53
C ILE A 121 -8.22 -1.71 -12.84
N SER A 122 -7.54 -2.65 -12.15
CA SER A 122 -7.93 -4.06 -12.18
C SER A 122 -9.26 -4.26 -11.44
N PRO A 123 -10.36 -4.60 -12.13
CA PRO A 123 -11.67 -4.77 -11.47
C PRO A 123 -11.67 -5.93 -10.48
N GLU A 124 -10.90 -6.98 -10.74
CA GLU A 124 -10.81 -8.17 -9.89
C GLU A 124 -10.15 -7.88 -8.54
N LYS A 125 -9.15 -6.98 -8.52
CA LYS A 125 -8.39 -6.62 -7.33
C LYS A 125 -9.00 -5.44 -6.58
N SER A 126 -9.72 -4.55 -7.26
CA SER A 126 -10.28 -3.34 -6.70
C SER A 126 -11.69 -3.58 -6.16
N LYS A 127 -11.84 -3.61 -4.84
CA LYS A 127 -13.10 -3.93 -4.16
C LYS A 127 -13.33 -3.08 -2.92
N ILE A 128 -14.59 -2.80 -2.64
CA ILE A 128 -15.02 -2.18 -1.39
C ILE A 128 -15.22 -3.27 -0.33
N THR A 129 -14.53 -3.14 0.79
CA THR A 129 -14.58 -4.11 1.89
C THR A 129 -15.09 -3.47 3.17
N ASN A 130 -16.12 -4.06 3.77
CA ASN A 130 -16.58 -3.65 5.10
C ASN A 130 -15.72 -4.34 6.18
N LEU A 131 -14.83 -3.58 6.81
CA LEU A 131 -13.89 -4.08 7.81
C LEU A 131 -14.56 -4.61 9.09
N ARG A 132 -15.83 -4.26 9.38
CA ARG A 132 -16.58 -4.85 10.51
C ARG A 132 -17.06 -6.26 10.21
N ARG A 133 -17.23 -6.61 8.92
CA ARG A 133 -17.73 -7.93 8.49
C ARG A 133 -16.63 -8.84 7.96
N ARG A 134 -15.68 -8.29 7.18
CA ARG A 134 -14.62 -9.06 6.50
C ARG A 134 -13.26 -8.48 6.83
N ARG A 135 -12.24 -9.33 6.80
CA ARG A 135 -10.84 -8.90 6.87
C ARG A 135 -10.39 -8.32 5.53
N SER A 136 -9.50 -7.35 5.55
CA SER A 136 -8.81 -6.82 4.38
C SER A 136 -7.31 -7.05 4.54
N GLU A 137 -6.70 -7.70 3.56
CA GLU A 137 -5.26 -7.98 3.54
C GLU A 137 -4.51 -6.79 2.90
N PHE A 138 -3.41 -6.38 3.52
CA PHE A 138 -2.49 -5.38 3.00
C PHE A 138 -1.09 -5.62 3.56
N LEU A 139 -0.08 -5.73 2.69
CA LEU A 139 1.34 -5.92 3.06
C LEU A 139 1.57 -7.10 4.03
N GLY A 140 0.88 -8.21 3.82
CA GLY A 140 1.01 -9.38 4.68
C GLY A 140 0.26 -9.31 6.01
N PHE A 141 -0.44 -8.20 6.27
CA PHE A 141 -1.33 -8.04 7.41
C PHE A 141 -2.79 -8.20 6.99
N GLU A 142 -3.62 -8.71 7.87
CA GLU A 142 -5.08 -8.66 7.79
C GLU A 142 -5.62 -7.66 8.81
N MET A 143 -6.46 -6.74 8.37
CA MET A 143 -7.13 -5.75 9.22
C MET A 143 -8.59 -6.11 9.40
N LYS A 144 -9.11 -5.98 10.62
CA LYS A 144 -10.53 -6.13 10.95
C LYS A 144 -10.91 -5.13 12.03
N VAL A 145 -12.09 -4.53 11.90
CA VAL A 145 -12.67 -3.69 12.94
C VAL A 145 -13.55 -4.53 13.84
N VAL A 146 -13.29 -4.48 15.13
CA VAL A 146 -14.04 -5.22 16.17
C VAL A 146 -14.60 -4.24 17.21
N LEU A 147 -15.72 -4.61 17.82
CA LEU A 147 -16.29 -3.87 18.94
C LEU A 147 -15.62 -4.31 20.23
N LYS A 148 -14.94 -3.37 20.94
CA LYS A 148 -14.31 -3.62 22.24
C LYS A 148 -14.75 -2.53 23.22
N ARG A 149 -15.36 -2.92 24.32
CA ARG A 149 -15.82 -1.99 25.37
C ARG A 149 -16.61 -0.78 24.82
N LYS A 150 -17.62 -1.04 23.99
CA LYS A 150 -18.48 -0.03 23.32
C LYS A 150 -17.80 0.88 22.27
N GLN A 151 -16.53 0.61 21.93
CA GLN A 151 -15.79 1.34 20.89
C GLN A 151 -15.34 0.39 19.78
N TYR A 152 -15.35 0.89 18.55
CA TYR A 152 -14.78 0.18 17.42
C TYR A 152 -13.27 0.40 17.37
N VAL A 153 -12.51 -0.67 17.41
CA VAL A 153 -11.05 -0.68 17.30
C VAL A 153 -10.60 -1.52 16.13
N THR A 154 -9.51 -1.14 15.51
CA THR A 154 -8.91 -1.93 14.43
C THR A 154 -7.90 -2.91 15.03
N ASN A 155 -8.11 -4.21 14.77
CA ASN A 155 -7.11 -5.23 15.04
C ASN A 155 -6.39 -5.58 13.75
N THR A 156 -5.08 -5.73 13.86
CA THR A 156 -4.18 -6.19 12.79
C THR A 156 -3.67 -7.59 13.14
N PHE A 157 -3.67 -8.48 12.17
CA PHE A 157 -3.22 -9.86 12.29
C PHE A 157 -2.20 -10.16 11.20
N VAL A 158 -1.31 -11.10 11.41
CA VAL A 158 -0.49 -11.65 10.33
C VAL A 158 -1.40 -12.41 9.35
N SER A 159 -1.29 -12.14 8.05
CA SER A 159 -2.18 -12.80 7.08
C SER A 159 -1.95 -14.31 7.05
N ARG A 160 -3.02 -15.08 6.77
CA ARG A 160 -2.91 -16.54 6.68
C ARG A 160 -1.83 -16.97 5.67
N LYS A 161 -1.78 -16.30 4.52
CA LYS A 161 -0.77 -16.56 3.49
C LYS A 161 0.65 -16.31 3.99
N SER A 162 0.86 -15.20 4.72
CA SER A 162 2.15 -14.88 5.33
C SER A 162 2.56 -15.91 6.38
N LYS A 163 1.63 -16.31 7.25
CA LYS A 163 1.89 -17.36 8.27
C LYS A 163 2.35 -18.67 7.64
N GLU A 164 1.65 -19.14 6.60
CA GLU A 164 2.04 -20.37 5.91
C GLU A 164 3.41 -20.26 5.24
N LYS A 165 3.70 -19.12 4.60
CA LYS A 165 5.02 -18.87 4.01
C LYS A 165 6.13 -18.86 5.07
N ILE A 166 5.91 -18.18 6.20
CA ILE A 166 6.86 -18.14 7.32
C ILE A 166 7.12 -19.54 7.85
N LYS A 167 6.06 -20.34 8.09
CA LYS A 167 6.20 -21.71 8.58
C LYS A 167 6.99 -22.60 7.61
N GLN A 168 6.73 -22.49 6.33
CA GLN A 168 7.46 -23.24 5.30
C GLN A 168 8.95 -22.87 5.28
N GLU A 169 9.25 -21.59 5.31
CA GLU A 169 10.62 -21.07 5.30
C GLU A 169 11.39 -21.49 6.57
N ILE A 170 10.76 -21.42 7.75
CA ILE A 170 11.35 -21.89 9.00
C ILE A 170 11.68 -23.39 8.94
N ARG A 171 10.73 -24.21 8.46
CA ARG A 171 10.94 -25.65 8.33
C ARG A 171 12.08 -25.98 7.37
N GLN A 172 12.19 -25.25 6.27
CA GLN A 172 13.26 -25.43 5.29
C GLN A 172 14.61 -25.11 5.92
N ARG A 173 14.75 -23.94 6.56
CA ARG A 173 16.01 -23.53 7.21
C ARG A 173 16.44 -24.48 8.31
N ILE A 174 15.50 -25.00 9.11
CA ILE A 174 15.80 -26.02 10.15
C ILE A 174 16.35 -27.30 9.49
N LYS A 175 15.73 -27.78 8.40
CA LYS A 175 16.24 -28.95 7.67
C LYS A 175 17.65 -28.74 7.12
N GLU A 176 17.93 -27.57 6.56
CA GLU A 176 19.26 -27.21 6.05
C GLU A 176 20.30 -27.23 7.18
N ILE A 177 19.99 -26.69 8.35
CA ILE A 177 20.87 -26.72 9.52
C ILE A 177 21.09 -28.17 10.04
N GLN A 178 20.04 -28.99 10.03
CA GLN A 178 20.13 -30.39 10.46
C GLN A 178 20.99 -31.23 9.52
N GLN A 179 20.93 -30.96 8.21
CA GLN A 179 21.74 -31.69 7.19
C GLN A 179 23.19 -31.24 7.16
N ASN A 180 23.46 -29.95 7.40
CA ASN A 180 24.80 -29.39 7.40
C ASN A 180 24.93 -28.32 8.51
N PRO A 181 25.22 -28.76 9.76
CA PRO A 181 25.37 -27.84 10.87
C PRO A 181 26.48 -26.82 10.63
N ASN A 182 26.15 -25.56 10.41
CA ASN A 182 27.10 -24.50 10.12
C ASN A 182 26.69 -23.21 10.87
N HIS A 183 27.67 -22.58 11.52
CA HIS A 183 27.45 -21.33 12.25
C HIS A 183 26.76 -20.24 11.38
N LYS A 184 27.16 -20.12 10.11
CA LYS A 184 26.57 -19.16 9.17
C LYS A 184 25.07 -19.42 8.94
N LEU A 185 24.64 -20.67 8.81
CA LEU A 185 23.22 -21.03 8.65
C LEU A 185 22.41 -20.69 9.90
N ILE A 186 22.99 -20.93 11.10
CA ILE A 186 22.35 -20.58 12.37
C ILE A 186 22.18 -19.06 12.49
N MET A 187 23.21 -18.29 12.15
CA MET A 187 23.14 -16.82 12.15
C MET A 187 22.09 -16.30 11.16
N ASN A 188 22.03 -16.87 9.95
CA ASN A 188 21.01 -16.52 8.95
C ASN A 188 19.59 -16.86 9.42
N TYR A 189 19.41 -17.99 10.11
CA TYR A 189 18.14 -18.36 10.71
C TYR A 189 17.71 -17.36 11.79
N ASN A 190 18.61 -17.01 12.71
CA ASN A 190 18.36 -16.03 13.76
C ASN A 190 17.99 -14.65 13.17
N SER A 191 18.74 -14.20 12.16
CA SER A 191 18.45 -12.94 11.47
C SER A 191 17.08 -12.95 10.79
N TYR A 192 16.67 -14.08 10.21
CA TYR A 192 15.35 -14.25 9.62
C TYR A 192 14.23 -14.16 10.67
N ILE A 193 14.37 -14.84 11.81
CA ILE A 193 13.40 -14.79 12.91
C ILE A 193 13.28 -13.37 13.47
N LEU A 194 14.39 -12.69 13.70
CA LEU A 194 14.39 -11.29 14.14
C LEU A 194 13.72 -10.37 13.12
N GLY A 195 13.98 -10.59 11.84
CA GLY A 195 13.35 -9.84 10.75
C GLY A 195 11.82 -10.01 10.75
N ILE A 196 11.31 -11.23 10.91
CA ILE A 196 9.87 -11.51 11.01
C ILE A 196 9.29 -10.79 12.23
N ARG A 197 9.91 -10.94 13.40
CA ARG A 197 9.45 -10.31 14.63
C ARG A 197 9.34 -8.79 14.47
N ASN A 198 10.39 -8.15 13.96
CA ASN A 198 10.42 -6.69 13.75
C ASN A 198 9.38 -6.25 12.72
N TYR A 199 9.20 -7.01 11.63
CA TYR A 199 8.22 -6.66 10.60
C TYR A 199 6.77 -6.73 11.11
N TYR A 200 6.44 -7.76 11.90
CA TYR A 200 5.08 -7.97 12.40
C TYR A 200 4.84 -7.41 13.82
N GLU A 201 5.77 -6.69 14.41
CA GLU A 201 5.66 -6.12 15.76
C GLU A 201 4.39 -5.27 15.96
N THR A 202 3.92 -4.61 14.89
CA THR A 202 2.70 -3.79 14.90
C THR A 202 1.40 -4.60 14.87
N ALA A 203 1.45 -5.92 14.70
CA ALA A 203 0.26 -6.76 14.75
C ALA A 203 -0.31 -6.82 16.18
N SER A 204 -1.64 -6.77 16.33
CA SER A 204 -2.32 -6.69 17.63
C SER A 204 -2.07 -7.87 18.56
N HIS A 205 -1.66 -9.03 18.03
CA HIS A 205 -1.47 -10.29 18.77
C HIS A 205 -0.22 -11.04 18.30
N VAL A 206 0.86 -10.34 18.00
CA VAL A 206 2.07 -10.93 17.42
C VAL A 206 2.65 -12.06 18.26
N ASN A 207 2.67 -11.92 19.59
CA ASN A 207 3.22 -12.93 20.51
C ASN A 207 2.43 -14.24 20.57
N ILE A 208 1.20 -14.27 20.03
CA ILE A 208 0.35 -15.47 19.97
C ILE A 208 0.37 -16.07 18.56
N GLU A 209 0.71 -15.26 17.55
CA GLU A 209 0.56 -15.62 16.14
C GLU A 209 1.87 -16.08 15.48
N ILE A 210 3.01 -15.73 16.04
CA ILE A 210 4.37 -16.07 15.58
C ILE A 210 5.15 -16.73 16.70
#